data_a42eb1f6735e9d3491416e59baea8f3d
#
_entry.id   a42eb1f6735e9d3491416e59baea8f3d
#
_cell.length_a   1.000
_cell.length_b   1.000
_cell.length_c   1.000
_cell.angle_alpha   90.00
_cell.angle_beta   90.00
_cell.angle_gamma   90.00
#
_symmetry.space_group_name_H-M   'P 1'
#
loop_
_entity.id
_entity.type
_entity.pdbx_description
1 polymer ?
#
loop_
_entity_poly.entity_id
_entity_poly.type
_entity_poly.pdbx_seq_one_letter_code
_entity_poly.pdbx_strand_id
1 'polypeptide(L)'
;CACLVGSEMCIRDRRLAVHACLFLPWIALVGVGIAIVINRDKRALHGAARFANLGEVKKSGLIDPPGGLDKTILVGKYKNKYLTYAGYQFVLLAAPTRSGKGVGIVVPNCLNYSDSLVVLDIKGENFDITSGFRKACGQEVYLFSPYADDEKTHRYNPLDYISSSPAERLGDIDAIGQALYSGENNNDKFWSENAKDFFRGVTLFVLETPGLPHTLGEILRQASGKGKPVKEHLLGKLKEAQDAGHPYSNNCVDALNRVLSNSDNTLAGIIATFNTALLSFQNPKVDLATSASDFDLREVRRRRMSIYFKIEPTKLKDARVLINLFFDQLLNLNTRKLPSQDKTLKYQCLVLLDEMTSIGTVNMIKQAVSYMAGYNMRLLTIIQNKSQLEDVYGKAGAVTLLSNHALMIMYAPSPATQSDANEYSEMLGYETVKSKSKSHSKGGNSTSESDQKRALMPVSYTHLTLPTKLEV
;
A
#
# COMPACT_ATOMS: atom_id res chain seq x y z
N CYS A 1 2.35 -89.32 -1.99
CA CYS A 1 1.90 -88.19 -1.16
C CYS A 1 2.18 -86.82 -1.81
N ALA A 2 3.15 -86.70 -2.66
CA ALA A 2 3.48 -85.33 -3.29
C ALA A 2 2.48 -84.94 -4.37
N CYS A 3 1.78 -85.83 -5.04
CA CYS A 3 0.80 -85.50 -6.09
C CYS A 3 -0.55 -85.01 -5.53
N LEU A 4 -0.92 -85.39 -4.31
CA LEU A 4 -2.20 -84.98 -3.72
C LEU A 4 -2.17 -83.56 -3.18
N VAL A 5 -1.03 -83.12 -2.67
CA VAL A 5 -0.84 -81.70 -2.21
C VAL A 5 -0.87 -80.76 -3.36
N GLY A 6 -0.33 -81.06 -4.54
CA GLY A 6 -0.37 -80.25 -5.73
C GLY A 6 -1.78 -80.05 -6.33
N SER A 7 -2.64 -81.15 -6.22
CA SER A 7 -4.01 -81.07 -6.72
C SER A 7 -4.92 -80.21 -5.84
N GLU A 8 -4.76 -80.31 -4.52
CA GLU A 8 -5.53 -79.42 -3.61
C GLU A 8 -5.15 -77.96 -3.71
N MET A 9 -3.88 -77.68 -3.84
CA MET A 9 -3.42 -76.27 -4.12
C MET A 9 -3.97 -75.70 -5.45
N CYS A 10 -4.00 -76.57 -6.49
CA CYS A 10 -4.53 -76.14 -7.79
C CYS A 10 -6.07 -75.97 -7.74
N ILE A 11 -6.80 -76.75 -6.96
CA ILE A 11 -8.24 -76.64 -6.74
C ILE A 11 -8.57 -75.40 -5.90
N ARG A 12 -7.75 -75.06 -4.90
CA ARG A 12 -7.90 -73.86 -4.06
C ARG A 12 -7.66 -72.57 -4.83
N ASP A 13 -6.65 -72.59 -5.69
CA ASP A 13 -6.34 -71.41 -6.58
C ASP A 13 -7.44 -71.25 -7.62
N ARG A 14 -7.99 -72.29 -8.20
CA ARG A 14 -9.14 -72.22 -9.12
C ARG A 14 -10.39 -71.65 -8.44
N ARG A 15 -10.69 -72.11 -7.20
CA ARG A 15 -11.84 -71.56 -6.44
C ARG A 15 -11.64 -70.10 -6.12
N LEU A 16 -10.43 -69.64 -5.72
CA LEU A 16 -10.08 -68.23 -5.50
C LEU A 16 -10.24 -67.42 -6.78
N ALA A 17 -9.78 -67.96 -7.92
CA ALA A 17 -9.93 -67.27 -9.22
C ALA A 17 -11.41 -67.16 -9.63
N VAL A 18 -12.23 -68.18 -9.44
CA VAL A 18 -13.68 -68.16 -9.72
C VAL A 18 -14.38 -67.15 -8.81
N HIS A 19 -14.07 -67.09 -7.52
CA HIS A 19 -14.64 -66.11 -6.61
C HIS A 19 -14.19 -64.72 -6.95
N ALA A 20 -12.91 -64.50 -7.31
CA ALA A 20 -12.41 -63.23 -7.77
C ALA A 20 -13.15 -62.74 -9.04
N CYS A 21 -13.33 -63.63 -10.03
CA CYS A 21 -14.06 -63.29 -11.26
C CYS A 21 -15.54 -62.97 -11.01
N LEU A 22 -16.18 -63.62 -10.01
CA LEU A 22 -17.57 -63.34 -9.66
C LEU A 22 -17.78 -62.07 -8.86
N PHE A 23 -16.86 -61.72 -7.93
CA PHE A 23 -17.03 -60.58 -7.02
C PHE A 23 -16.36 -59.30 -7.49
N LEU A 24 -15.25 -59.35 -8.25
CA LEU A 24 -14.57 -58.17 -8.76
C LEU A 24 -15.48 -57.26 -9.61
N PRO A 25 -16.32 -57.78 -10.53
CA PRO A 25 -17.24 -56.94 -11.28
C PRO A 25 -18.26 -56.19 -10.39
N TRP A 26 -18.75 -56.87 -9.33
CA TRP A 26 -19.70 -56.27 -8.39
C TRP A 26 -19.04 -55.17 -7.55
N ILE A 27 -17.81 -55.39 -7.09
CA ILE A 27 -17.03 -54.37 -6.39
C ILE A 27 -16.76 -53.18 -7.31
N ALA A 28 -16.43 -53.43 -8.58
CA ALA A 28 -16.24 -52.37 -9.57
C ALA A 28 -17.53 -51.60 -9.83
N LEU A 29 -18.69 -52.28 -9.98
CA LEU A 29 -19.98 -51.63 -10.14
C LEU A 29 -20.41 -50.79 -8.94
N VAL A 30 -20.18 -51.31 -7.73
CA VAL A 30 -20.41 -50.54 -6.49
C VAL A 30 -19.47 -49.33 -6.42
N GLY A 31 -18.18 -49.50 -6.75
CA GLY A 31 -17.20 -48.43 -6.82
C GLY A 31 -17.60 -47.34 -7.84
N VAL A 32 -18.05 -47.71 -9.03
CA VAL A 32 -18.56 -46.79 -10.04
C VAL A 32 -19.84 -46.10 -9.55
N GLY A 33 -20.76 -46.87 -8.93
CA GLY A 33 -21.97 -46.29 -8.34
C GLY A 33 -21.67 -45.24 -7.27
N ILE A 34 -20.73 -45.53 -6.37
CA ILE A 34 -20.26 -44.61 -5.35
C ILE A 34 -19.58 -43.39 -6.01
N ALA A 35 -18.73 -43.61 -7.02
CA ALA A 35 -18.07 -42.50 -7.76
C ALA A 35 -19.09 -41.60 -8.48
N ILE A 36 -20.14 -42.18 -9.07
CA ILE A 36 -21.24 -41.40 -9.69
C ILE A 36 -22.01 -40.58 -8.64
N VAL A 37 -22.27 -41.16 -7.46
CA VAL A 37 -22.97 -40.44 -6.38
C VAL A 37 -22.11 -39.34 -5.80
N ILE A 38 -20.79 -39.57 -5.63
CA ILE A 38 -19.84 -38.57 -5.12
C ILE A 38 -19.60 -37.47 -6.14
N ASN A 39 -19.48 -37.80 -7.43
CA ASN A 39 -19.25 -36.86 -8.51
C ASN A 39 -20.55 -36.26 -9.12
N ARG A 40 -21.70 -36.56 -8.51
CA ARG A 40 -22.96 -35.98 -8.97
C ARG A 40 -22.89 -34.46 -8.80
N ASP A 41 -22.67 -33.76 -9.91
CA ASP A 41 -22.63 -32.29 -9.94
C ASP A 41 -23.90 -31.74 -9.29
N LYS A 42 -23.73 -31.08 -8.15
CA LYS A 42 -24.82 -30.32 -7.55
C LYS A 42 -25.25 -29.28 -8.57
N ARG A 43 -26.51 -29.31 -8.98
CA ARG A 43 -27.05 -28.26 -9.85
C ARG A 43 -26.75 -26.90 -9.23
N ALA A 44 -25.87 -26.14 -9.85
CA ALA A 44 -25.45 -24.82 -9.40
C ALA A 44 -26.24 -23.74 -10.18
N LEU A 45 -27.58 -23.81 -10.11
CA LEU A 45 -28.47 -22.93 -10.90
C LEU A 45 -28.21 -21.45 -10.62
N HIS A 46 -27.85 -21.11 -9.39
CA HIS A 46 -27.62 -19.72 -8.95
C HIS A 46 -26.15 -19.45 -8.57
N GLY A 47 -25.26 -20.42 -8.73
CA GLY A 47 -23.85 -20.32 -8.41
C GLY A 47 -23.35 -21.45 -7.52
N ALA A 48 -22.03 -21.66 -7.52
CA ALA A 48 -21.31 -22.70 -6.77
C ALA A 48 -20.24 -22.09 -5.83
N ALA A 49 -20.45 -20.85 -5.39
CA ALA A 49 -19.52 -20.19 -4.48
C ALA A 49 -19.41 -20.97 -3.16
N ARG A 50 -18.19 -21.15 -2.67
CA ARG A 50 -17.90 -21.80 -1.39
C ARG A 50 -16.54 -21.34 -0.85
N PHE A 51 -16.34 -21.50 0.42
CA PHE A 51 -15.01 -21.27 1.01
C PHE A 51 -14.01 -22.33 0.53
N ALA A 52 -12.77 -21.90 0.31
CA ALA A 52 -11.68 -22.76 -0.11
C ALA A 52 -11.34 -23.78 0.98
N ASN A 53 -11.06 -25.01 0.56
CA ASN A 53 -10.54 -26.05 1.44
C ASN A 53 -9.00 -25.93 1.59
N LEU A 54 -8.41 -26.66 2.54
CA LEU A 54 -6.98 -26.63 2.82
C LEU A 54 -6.11 -26.97 1.60
N GLY A 55 -6.56 -27.89 0.75
CA GLY A 55 -5.84 -28.29 -0.46
C GLY A 55 -5.78 -27.14 -1.49
N GLU A 56 -6.89 -26.43 -1.66
CA GLU A 56 -6.99 -25.27 -2.54
C GLU A 56 -6.16 -24.09 -2.02
N VAL A 57 -6.21 -23.82 -0.71
CA VAL A 57 -5.38 -22.80 -0.08
C VAL A 57 -3.89 -23.11 -0.23
N LYS A 58 -3.47 -24.39 -0.12
CA LYS A 58 -2.09 -24.79 -0.42
C LYS A 58 -1.75 -24.59 -1.90
N LYS A 59 -2.66 -24.99 -2.80
CA LYS A 59 -2.46 -24.87 -4.25
C LYS A 59 -2.38 -23.39 -4.69
N SER A 60 -3.03 -22.47 -3.98
CA SER A 60 -2.91 -21.04 -4.25
C SER A 60 -1.57 -20.42 -3.84
N GLY A 61 -0.68 -21.17 -3.15
CA GLY A 61 0.63 -20.67 -2.71
C GLY A 61 0.57 -19.80 -1.43
N LEU A 62 -0.59 -19.69 -0.77
CA LEU A 62 -0.71 -18.95 0.49
C LEU A 62 -0.16 -19.71 1.70
N ILE A 63 -0.02 -21.04 1.60
CA ILE A 63 0.62 -21.90 2.60
C ILE A 63 1.81 -22.57 1.95
N ASP A 64 2.97 -22.50 2.61
CA ASP A 64 4.23 -23.06 2.11
C ASP A 64 4.56 -22.53 0.68
N PRO A 65 4.72 -21.20 0.49
CA PRO A 65 4.90 -20.60 -0.84
C PRO A 65 6.17 -21.12 -1.52
N PRO A 66 6.16 -21.25 -2.86
CA PRO A 66 7.37 -21.55 -3.61
C PRO A 66 8.44 -20.48 -3.35
N GLY A 67 9.64 -20.88 -2.93
CA GLY A 67 10.73 -19.96 -2.58
C GLY A 67 10.85 -19.61 -1.09
N GLY A 68 10.03 -20.23 -0.23
CA GLY A 68 10.09 -20.05 1.22
C GLY A 68 9.35 -18.82 1.73
N LEU A 69 9.64 -18.42 2.97
CA LEU A 69 8.94 -17.34 3.66
C LEU A 69 9.60 -15.96 3.46
N ASP A 70 10.75 -15.91 2.81
CA ASP A 70 11.44 -14.64 2.55
C ASP A 70 10.60 -13.71 1.67
N LYS A 71 10.58 -12.42 2.01
CA LYS A 71 9.85 -11.37 1.27
C LYS A 71 8.34 -11.64 1.14
N THR A 72 7.76 -12.37 2.10
CA THR A 72 6.32 -12.63 2.09
C THR A 72 5.57 -11.66 2.97
N ILE A 73 4.39 -11.25 2.52
CA ILE A 73 3.43 -10.51 3.34
C ILE A 73 2.56 -11.53 4.08
N LEU A 74 2.50 -11.42 5.39
CA LEU A 74 1.63 -12.21 6.24
C LEU A 74 0.21 -11.65 6.12
N VAL A 75 -0.73 -12.49 5.66
CA VAL A 75 -2.09 -12.05 5.30
C VAL A 75 -3.17 -12.66 6.19
N GLY A 76 -2.80 -13.59 7.08
CA GLY A 76 -3.73 -14.17 8.01
C GLY A 76 -3.29 -15.52 8.56
N LYS A 77 -4.27 -16.29 9.10
CA LYS A 77 -4.07 -17.62 9.65
C LYS A 77 -5.24 -18.53 9.29
N TYR A 78 -4.94 -19.76 8.88
CA TYR A 78 -5.93 -20.78 8.57
C TYR A 78 -5.56 -22.10 9.24
N LYS A 79 -6.44 -22.65 10.08
CA LYS A 79 -6.20 -23.91 10.82
C LYS A 79 -4.79 -24.00 11.43
N ASN A 80 -4.40 -23.00 12.21
CA ASN A 80 -3.07 -22.87 12.85
C ASN A 80 -1.86 -22.71 11.92
N LYS A 81 -2.05 -22.56 10.61
CA LYS A 81 -1.00 -22.20 9.67
C LYS A 81 -1.10 -20.73 9.27
N TYR A 82 0.03 -20.04 9.22
CA TYR A 82 0.07 -18.70 8.69
C TYR A 82 -0.17 -18.72 7.18
N LEU A 83 -0.95 -17.75 6.71
CA LEU A 83 -1.14 -17.47 5.30
C LEU A 83 -0.16 -16.36 4.93
N THR A 84 0.66 -16.61 3.93
CA THR A 84 1.68 -15.69 3.44
C THR A 84 1.53 -15.47 1.95
N TYR A 85 1.71 -14.23 1.51
CA TYR A 85 1.61 -13.88 0.10
C TYR A 85 2.99 -13.51 -0.43
N ALA A 86 3.53 -14.35 -1.30
CA ALA A 86 4.85 -14.18 -1.90
C ALA A 86 4.78 -13.34 -3.18
N GLY A 87 5.94 -12.93 -3.70
CA GLY A 87 6.07 -12.26 -5.00
C GLY A 87 6.14 -10.73 -4.90
N TYR A 88 5.68 -10.06 -5.97
CA TYR A 88 5.85 -8.61 -6.15
C TYR A 88 4.53 -7.84 -6.05
N GLN A 89 3.43 -8.56 -6.06
CA GLN A 89 2.08 -7.99 -6.11
C GLN A 89 1.70 -7.33 -4.79
N PHE A 90 0.78 -6.38 -4.85
CA PHE A 90 0.35 -5.57 -3.73
C PHE A 90 -0.79 -6.23 -2.97
N VAL A 91 -0.88 -5.89 -1.69
CA VAL A 91 -1.92 -6.36 -0.78
C VAL A 91 -2.67 -5.16 -0.22
N LEU A 92 -3.99 -5.23 -0.28
CA LEU A 92 -4.87 -4.23 0.33
C LEU A 92 -5.58 -4.87 1.52
N LEU A 93 -5.63 -4.15 2.63
CA LEU A 93 -6.44 -4.48 3.80
C LEU A 93 -7.53 -3.43 3.97
N ALA A 94 -8.78 -3.84 3.82
CA ALA A 94 -9.96 -3.06 4.19
C ALA A 94 -10.40 -3.47 5.60
N ALA A 95 -10.20 -2.60 6.58
CA ALA A 95 -10.40 -2.93 7.99
C ALA A 95 -10.88 -1.70 8.78
N PRO A 96 -12.09 -1.73 9.37
CA PRO A 96 -12.61 -0.65 10.19
C PRO A 96 -11.73 -0.33 11.40
N THR A 97 -11.94 0.84 11.99
CA THR A 97 -11.27 1.22 13.25
C THR A 97 -11.58 0.20 14.35
N ARG A 98 -10.58 -0.14 15.19
CA ARG A 98 -10.66 -1.12 16.28
C ARG A 98 -10.97 -2.56 15.87
N SER A 99 -10.79 -2.91 14.60
CA SER A 99 -10.98 -4.28 14.09
C SER A 99 -9.79 -5.22 14.36
N GLY A 100 -8.74 -4.75 15.02
CA GLY A 100 -7.53 -5.55 15.29
C GLY A 100 -6.51 -5.55 14.13
N LYS A 101 -6.64 -4.65 13.13
CA LYS A 101 -5.74 -4.56 11.97
C LYS A 101 -4.25 -4.45 12.37
N GLY A 102 -3.94 -3.63 13.38
CA GLY A 102 -2.58 -3.42 13.87
C GLY A 102 -1.93 -4.71 14.34
N VAL A 103 -2.60 -5.40 15.28
CA VAL A 103 -2.09 -6.66 15.88
C VAL A 103 -2.14 -7.83 14.90
N GLY A 104 -3.16 -7.86 14.02
CA GLY A 104 -3.37 -8.99 13.10
C GLY A 104 -2.51 -8.95 11.85
N ILE A 105 -2.23 -7.78 11.30
CA ILE A 105 -1.55 -7.64 10.00
C ILE A 105 -0.35 -6.67 10.08
N VAL A 106 -0.50 -5.46 10.64
CA VAL A 106 0.54 -4.42 10.55
C VAL A 106 1.80 -4.83 11.31
N VAL A 107 1.69 -5.00 12.62
CA VAL A 107 2.82 -5.38 13.48
C VAL A 107 3.46 -6.72 13.06
N PRO A 108 2.67 -7.79 12.77
CA PRO A 108 3.24 -9.02 12.25
C PRO A 108 4.07 -8.86 10.98
N ASN A 109 3.64 -8.01 10.03
CA ASN A 109 4.41 -7.73 8.83
C ASN A 109 5.65 -6.88 9.11
N CYS A 110 5.57 -5.89 10.00
CA CYS A 110 6.75 -5.15 10.44
C CYS A 110 7.80 -6.06 11.10
N LEU A 111 7.40 -7.13 11.78
CA LEU A 111 8.32 -8.11 12.38
C LEU A 111 8.83 -9.14 11.36
N ASN A 112 7.96 -9.65 10.50
CA ASN A 112 8.26 -10.81 9.64
C ASN A 112 8.93 -10.45 8.31
N TYR A 113 8.69 -9.26 7.75
CA TYR A 113 9.19 -8.91 6.41
C TYR A 113 10.73 -8.82 6.41
N SER A 114 11.41 -9.70 5.68
CA SER A 114 12.86 -9.88 5.77
C SER A 114 13.69 -8.77 5.11
N ASP A 115 13.18 -8.12 4.08
CA ASP A 115 13.86 -7.06 3.34
C ASP A 115 13.52 -5.66 3.90
N SER A 116 13.71 -4.62 3.12
CA SER A 116 13.50 -3.24 3.55
C SER A 116 12.04 -2.90 3.78
N LEU A 117 11.79 -2.00 4.70
CA LEU A 117 10.47 -1.59 5.12
C LEU A 117 10.40 -0.07 5.26
N VAL A 118 9.38 0.54 4.66
CA VAL A 118 9.05 1.94 4.90
C VAL A 118 7.62 2.00 5.42
N VAL A 119 7.42 2.52 6.62
CA VAL A 119 6.12 2.52 7.31
C VAL A 119 5.64 3.94 7.51
N LEU A 120 4.41 4.22 7.09
CA LEU A 120 3.67 5.37 7.59
C LEU A 120 3.04 4.97 8.93
N ASP A 121 3.54 5.53 10.01
CA ASP A 121 3.18 5.17 11.40
C ASP A 121 2.44 6.31 12.09
N ILE A 122 1.11 6.29 11.96
CA ILE A 122 0.24 7.29 12.59
C ILE A 122 0.02 6.91 14.04
N LYS A 123 0.78 7.29 14.95
CA LYS A 123 0.79 7.11 16.41
C LYS A 123 2.15 6.69 16.94
N GLY A 124 2.99 6.05 16.15
CA GLY A 124 4.30 5.56 16.56
C GLY A 124 4.28 4.15 17.17
N GLU A 125 3.10 3.51 17.26
CA GLU A 125 2.96 2.16 17.84
C GLU A 125 3.78 1.12 17.09
N ASN A 126 3.87 1.22 15.76
CA ASN A 126 4.62 0.28 14.94
C ASN A 126 6.12 0.39 15.17
N PHE A 127 6.65 1.61 15.28
CA PHE A 127 8.06 1.84 15.63
C PHE A 127 8.38 1.31 17.03
N ASP A 128 7.59 1.68 18.02
CA ASP A 128 7.83 1.31 19.42
C ASP A 128 7.88 -0.21 19.62
N ILE A 129 6.99 -0.96 18.95
CA ILE A 129 6.89 -2.41 19.07
C ILE A 129 7.94 -3.14 18.25
N THR A 130 8.30 -2.65 17.06
CA THR A 130 9.03 -3.47 16.07
C THR A 130 10.45 -3.03 15.77
N SER A 131 10.82 -1.78 16.05
CA SER A 131 12.13 -1.22 15.70
C SER A 131 13.30 -1.94 16.37
N GLY A 132 13.16 -2.30 17.64
CA GLY A 132 14.19 -3.03 18.40
C GLY A 132 14.46 -4.42 17.81
N PHE A 133 13.40 -5.16 17.44
CA PHE A 133 13.53 -6.46 16.80
C PHE A 133 14.22 -6.36 15.44
N ARG A 134 13.81 -5.39 14.59
CA ARG A 134 14.42 -5.20 13.27
C ARG A 134 15.91 -4.85 13.39
N LYS A 135 16.28 -4.02 14.37
CA LYS A 135 17.68 -3.71 14.66
C LYS A 135 18.45 -4.96 15.11
N ALA A 136 17.85 -5.79 15.97
CA ALA A 136 18.44 -7.06 16.41
C ALA A 136 18.63 -8.06 15.25
N CYS A 137 17.80 -7.99 14.22
CA CYS A 137 17.95 -8.74 12.97
C CYS A 137 19.00 -8.15 12.00
N GLY A 138 19.78 -7.15 12.42
CA GLY A 138 20.86 -6.55 11.62
C GLY A 138 20.40 -5.54 10.57
N GLN A 139 19.20 -5.00 10.70
CA GLN A 139 18.72 -3.95 9.80
C GLN A 139 19.09 -2.56 10.31
N GLU A 140 19.32 -1.64 9.40
CA GLU A 140 19.42 -0.22 9.71
C GLU A 140 18.01 0.32 10.00
N VAL A 141 17.81 0.93 11.16
CA VAL A 141 16.48 1.39 11.59
C VAL A 141 16.48 2.88 11.83
N TYR A 142 15.58 3.58 11.18
CA TYR A 142 15.44 5.02 11.23
C TYR A 142 14.03 5.42 11.64
N LEU A 143 13.91 6.43 12.48
CA LEU A 143 12.67 7.09 12.85
C LEU A 143 12.69 8.51 12.30
N PHE A 144 11.80 8.82 11.38
CA PHE A 144 11.57 10.18 10.94
C PHE A 144 10.27 10.69 11.56
N SER A 145 10.39 11.59 12.54
CA SER A 145 9.28 12.15 13.33
C SER A 145 9.43 13.67 13.43
N PRO A 146 9.10 14.42 12.36
CA PRO A 146 9.43 15.84 12.24
C PRO A 146 8.68 16.76 13.21
N TYR A 147 7.65 16.25 13.88
CA TYR A 147 6.87 16.99 14.89
C TYR A 147 7.08 16.49 16.31
N ALA A 148 8.05 15.61 16.56
CA ALA A 148 8.26 15.01 17.87
C ALA A 148 8.51 16.07 18.95
N ASP A 149 7.83 15.93 20.09
CA ASP A 149 7.98 16.86 21.21
C ASP A 149 9.31 16.71 21.93
N ASP A 150 9.87 15.50 21.93
CA ASP A 150 11.18 15.18 22.50
C ASP A 150 12.35 15.37 21.50
N GLU A 151 12.06 15.90 20.33
CA GLU A 151 13.00 16.16 19.21
C GLU A 151 13.80 14.93 18.77
N LYS A 152 13.38 13.72 19.17
CA LYS A 152 14.04 12.48 18.76
C LYS A 152 13.57 12.06 17.37
N THR A 153 14.34 12.45 16.38
CA THR A 153 14.10 12.15 14.97
C THR A 153 15.42 12.01 14.23
N HIS A 154 15.47 11.12 13.25
CA HIS A 154 16.44 11.23 12.16
C HIS A 154 15.97 12.30 11.19
N ARG A 155 16.90 12.87 10.46
CA ARG A 155 16.64 13.97 9.51
C ARG A 155 16.50 13.44 8.10
N TYR A 156 15.69 14.14 7.33
CA TYR A 156 15.47 13.89 5.91
C TYR A 156 15.35 15.23 5.19
N ASN A 157 16.35 15.55 4.37
CA ASN A 157 16.35 16.77 3.56
C ASN A 157 15.97 16.44 2.09
N PRO A 158 14.81 16.90 1.61
CA PRO A 158 14.40 16.65 0.22
C PRO A 158 15.37 17.18 -0.83
N LEU A 159 16.13 18.23 -0.54
CA LEU A 159 17.05 18.82 -1.50
C LEU A 159 18.35 18.03 -1.70
N ASP A 160 18.70 17.11 -0.79
CA ASP A 160 19.88 16.24 -0.92
C ASP A 160 19.76 15.23 -2.08
N TYR A 161 18.56 15.09 -2.65
CA TYR A 161 18.29 14.22 -3.80
C TYR A 161 18.34 14.96 -5.15
N ILE A 162 18.61 16.25 -5.14
CA ILE A 162 18.82 17.03 -6.35
C ILE A 162 20.20 16.73 -6.92
N SER A 163 20.27 16.34 -8.18
CA SER A 163 21.51 16.00 -8.86
C SER A 163 22.44 17.22 -8.97
N SER A 164 23.74 17.02 -8.79
CA SER A 164 24.75 18.03 -9.07
C SER A 164 24.93 18.27 -10.58
N SER A 165 24.51 17.33 -11.43
CA SER A 165 24.53 17.46 -12.88
C SER A 165 23.53 18.52 -13.34
N PRO A 166 23.96 19.56 -14.08
CA PRO A 166 23.05 20.59 -14.60
C PRO A 166 21.93 20.01 -15.48
N ALA A 167 22.18 18.91 -16.19
CA ALA A 167 21.20 18.28 -17.07
C ALA A 167 20.04 17.62 -16.32
N GLU A 168 20.29 17.09 -15.11
CA GLU A 168 19.29 16.39 -14.29
C GLU A 168 18.69 17.28 -13.20
N ARG A 169 19.45 18.28 -12.74
CA ARG A 169 19.10 19.17 -11.64
C ARG A 169 17.71 19.80 -11.79
N LEU A 170 17.42 20.32 -12.99
CA LEU A 170 16.12 20.96 -13.25
C LEU A 170 14.97 19.97 -13.11
N GLY A 171 15.13 18.78 -13.65
CA GLY A 171 14.12 17.72 -13.54
C GLY A 171 13.87 17.30 -12.09
N ASP A 172 14.92 17.21 -11.27
CA ASP A 172 14.79 16.87 -9.84
C ASP A 172 14.09 18.00 -9.06
N ILE A 173 14.43 19.28 -9.35
CA ILE A 173 13.74 20.44 -8.75
C ILE A 173 12.27 20.46 -9.15
N ASP A 174 11.97 20.21 -10.43
CA ASP A 174 10.62 20.20 -10.95
C ASP A 174 9.78 19.06 -10.34
N ALA A 175 10.36 17.89 -10.08
CA ALA A 175 9.70 16.80 -9.40
C ALA A 175 9.29 17.18 -7.96
N ILE A 176 10.19 17.88 -7.23
CA ILE A 176 9.87 18.41 -5.89
C ILE A 176 8.77 19.48 -6.01
N GLY A 177 8.90 20.42 -6.94
CA GLY A 177 7.90 21.44 -7.19
C GLY A 177 6.53 20.87 -7.55
N GLN A 178 6.49 19.78 -8.32
CA GLN A 178 5.24 19.09 -8.65
C GLN A 178 4.60 18.43 -7.41
N ALA A 179 5.39 17.85 -6.52
CA ALA A 179 4.88 17.27 -5.28
C ALA A 179 4.31 18.35 -4.34
N LEU A 180 4.95 19.54 -4.31
CA LEU A 180 4.55 20.66 -3.45
C LEU A 180 3.32 21.42 -3.98
N TYR A 181 3.21 21.62 -5.30
CA TYR A 181 2.25 22.53 -5.94
C TYR A 181 1.31 21.81 -6.93
N SER A 182 0.95 20.57 -6.70
CA SER A 182 -0.05 19.87 -7.49
C SER A 182 -1.45 20.41 -7.19
N GLY A 183 -1.89 21.43 -7.94
CA GLY A 183 -3.27 21.92 -7.90
C GLY A 183 -4.20 20.96 -8.67
N GLU A 184 -5.27 20.47 -8.03
CA GLU A 184 -6.25 19.57 -8.66
C GLU A 184 -7.30 20.33 -9.50
N ASN A 185 -7.49 21.64 -9.28
CA ASN A 185 -8.52 22.44 -9.94
C ASN A 185 -7.96 23.29 -11.09
N ASN A 186 -8.66 23.33 -12.22
CA ASN A 186 -8.27 24.14 -13.36
C ASN A 186 -8.14 25.63 -13.04
N ASN A 187 -8.93 26.16 -12.10
CA ASN A 187 -8.87 27.56 -11.67
C ASN A 187 -7.60 27.91 -10.89
N ASP A 188 -6.98 26.91 -10.23
CA ASP A 188 -5.76 27.07 -9.43
C ASP A 188 -4.49 26.82 -10.25
N LYS A 189 -4.63 26.34 -11.50
CA LYS A 189 -3.50 25.93 -12.34
C LYS A 189 -2.52 27.08 -12.61
N PHE A 190 -3.02 28.27 -12.89
CA PHE A 190 -2.16 29.43 -13.11
C PHE A 190 -1.28 29.74 -11.89
N TRP A 191 -1.87 29.72 -10.69
CA TRP A 191 -1.15 30.01 -9.45
C TRP A 191 -0.14 28.92 -9.11
N SER A 192 -0.56 27.66 -9.27
CA SER A 192 0.31 26.49 -9.01
C SER A 192 1.50 26.43 -9.97
N GLU A 193 1.31 26.69 -11.27
CA GLU A 193 2.41 26.70 -12.25
C GLU A 193 3.40 27.84 -11.98
N ASN A 194 2.91 29.05 -11.68
CA ASN A 194 3.79 30.17 -11.32
C ASN A 194 4.49 29.96 -9.97
N ALA A 195 3.84 29.32 -8.99
CA ALA A 195 4.48 28.96 -7.73
C ALA A 195 5.58 27.89 -7.93
N LYS A 196 5.41 26.94 -8.86
CA LYS A 196 6.47 25.99 -9.26
C LYS A 196 7.64 26.68 -9.94
N ASP A 197 7.38 27.60 -10.86
CA ASP A 197 8.45 28.39 -11.50
C ASP A 197 9.20 29.24 -10.47
N PHE A 198 8.50 29.84 -9.53
CA PHE A 198 9.12 30.58 -8.43
C PHE A 198 9.94 29.65 -7.53
N PHE A 199 9.41 28.47 -7.17
CA PHE A 199 10.14 27.46 -6.41
C PHE A 199 11.42 27.04 -7.13
N ARG A 200 11.37 26.79 -8.45
CA ARG A 200 12.55 26.46 -9.26
C ARG A 200 13.60 27.58 -9.18
N GLY A 201 13.18 28.84 -9.38
CA GLY A 201 14.09 29.99 -9.34
C GLY A 201 14.76 30.18 -7.98
N VAL A 202 13.97 30.14 -6.88
CA VAL A 202 14.51 30.30 -5.51
C VAL A 202 15.36 29.10 -5.09
N THR A 203 14.99 27.88 -5.52
CA THR A 203 15.81 26.69 -5.25
C THR A 203 17.17 26.77 -5.93
N LEU A 204 17.22 27.15 -7.21
CA LEU A 204 18.50 27.38 -7.92
C LEU A 204 19.31 28.47 -7.25
N PHE A 205 18.67 29.59 -6.88
CA PHE A 205 19.31 30.67 -6.15
C PHE A 205 19.97 30.17 -4.85
N VAL A 206 19.27 29.38 -4.04
CA VAL A 206 19.81 28.82 -2.79
C VAL A 206 20.95 27.85 -3.06
N LEU A 207 20.81 26.95 -4.07
CA LEU A 207 21.84 25.97 -4.42
C LEU A 207 23.11 26.59 -5.00
N GLU A 208 22.98 27.74 -5.66
CA GLU A 208 24.09 28.43 -6.33
C GLU A 208 24.72 29.55 -5.45
N THR A 209 24.10 29.90 -4.31
CA THR A 209 24.64 30.88 -3.38
C THR A 209 25.57 30.23 -2.36
N PRO A 210 26.88 30.52 -2.36
CA PRO A 210 27.81 29.95 -1.39
C PRO A 210 27.41 30.28 0.05
N GLY A 211 27.47 29.27 0.93
CA GLY A 211 27.22 29.39 2.37
C GLY A 211 25.76 29.43 2.79
N LEU A 212 24.80 29.38 1.86
CA LEU A 212 23.40 29.16 2.24
C LEU A 212 23.13 27.69 2.55
N PRO A 213 22.33 27.39 3.58
CA PRO A 213 21.85 26.02 3.83
C PRO A 213 20.94 25.57 2.67
N HIS A 214 21.20 24.40 2.10
CA HIS A 214 20.36 23.83 1.05
C HIS A 214 19.15 23.13 1.67
N THR A 215 18.16 23.88 2.15
CA THR A 215 16.97 23.37 2.82
C THR A 215 15.70 24.06 2.36
N LEU A 216 14.54 23.40 2.50
CA LEU A 216 13.24 24.00 2.19
C LEU A 216 12.92 25.20 3.10
N GLY A 217 13.38 25.16 4.35
CA GLY A 217 13.27 26.29 5.26
C GLY A 217 14.07 27.51 4.78
N GLU A 218 15.27 27.30 4.21
CA GLU A 218 16.06 28.42 3.64
C GLU A 218 15.42 28.95 2.35
N ILE A 219 14.89 28.10 1.49
CA ILE A 219 14.10 28.52 0.33
C ILE A 219 12.96 29.44 0.77
N LEU A 220 12.21 29.07 1.81
CA LEU A 220 11.13 29.88 2.34
C LEU A 220 11.64 31.21 2.93
N ARG A 221 12.76 31.20 3.64
CA ARG A 221 13.40 32.42 4.21
C ARG A 221 13.85 33.39 3.11
N GLN A 222 14.43 32.91 2.02
CA GLN A 222 14.83 33.72 0.89
C GLN A 222 13.61 34.30 0.14
N ALA A 223 12.59 33.48 -0.08
CA ALA A 223 11.33 33.90 -0.68
C ALA A 223 10.52 34.88 0.18
N SER A 224 10.83 35.02 1.47
CA SER A 224 10.25 36.03 2.36
C SER A 224 10.96 37.38 2.28
N GLY A 225 12.02 37.49 1.47
CA GLY A 225 12.73 38.78 1.20
C GLY A 225 13.66 39.26 2.32
N LYS A 226 13.84 38.50 3.42
CA LYS A 226 14.76 38.85 4.53
C LYS A 226 14.58 40.31 5.05
N GLY A 227 13.32 40.75 5.18
CA GLY A 227 12.97 42.08 5.65
C GLY A 227 12.85 43.15 4.57
N LYS A 228 13.03 42.81 3.30
CA LYS A 228 12.78 43.67 2.13
C LYS A 228 11.65 43.07 1.27
N PRO A 229 11.05 43.83 0.35
CA PRO A 229 10.20 43.26 -0.68
C PRO A 229 10.95 42.14 -1.44
N VAL A 230 10.32 41.00 -1.65
CA VAL A 230 10.97 39.80 -2.24
C VAL A 230 11.61 40.10 -3.60
N LYS A 231 10.95 40.93 -4.41
CA LYS A 231 11.44 41.40 -5.72
C LYS A 231 12.75 42.13 -5.59
N GLU A 232 12.80 43.14 -4.67
CA GLU A 232 14.00 43.93 -4.40
C GLU A 232 15.14 43.03 -3.86
N HIS A 233 14.83 42.15 -2.92
CA HIS A 233 15.80 41.23 -2.34
C HIS A 233 16.46 40.34 -3.39
N LEU A 234 15.65 39.58 -4.17
CA LEU A 234 16.18 38.61 -5.13
C LEU A 234 16.88 39.31 -6.31
N LEU A 235 16.27 40.34 -6.91
CA LEU A 235 16.90 41.07 -8.00
C LEU A 235 18.19 41.79 -7.56
N GLY A 236 18.21 42.34 -6.34
CA GLY A 236 19.42 42.90 -5.74
C GLY A 236 20.55 41.87 -5.64
N LYS A 237 20.25 40.67 -5.17
CA LYS A 237 21.23 39.58 -5.08
C LYS A 237 21.73 39.08 -6.43
N LEU A 238 20.87 39.01 -7.44
CA LEU A 238 21.28 38.66 -8.81
C LEU A 238 22.26 39.69 -9.35
N LYS A 239 21.98 40.99 -9.12
CA LYS A 239 22.86 42.10 -9.57
C LYS A 239 24.19 42.09 -8.80
N GLU A 240 24.17 41.94 -7.47
CA GLU A 240 25.38 41.87 -6.65
C GLU A 240 26.32 40.76 -7.16
N ALA A 241 25.77 39.56 -7.47
CA ALA A 241 26.55 38.44 -7.99
C ALA A 241 27.10 38.68 -9.39
N GLN A 242 26.34 39.37 -10.26
CA GLN A 242 26.79 39.73 -11.59
C GLN A 242 27.93 40.76 -11.52
N ASP A 243 27.78 41.78 -10.68
CA ASP A 243 28.80 42.84 -10.48
C ASP A 243 30.09 42.26 -9.86
N ALA A 244 29.97 41.21 -9.04
CA ALA A 244 31.10 40.48 -8.45
C ALA A 244 31.77 39.47 -9.41
N GLY A 245 31.29 39.33 -10.64
CA GLY A 245 31.83 38.38 -11.63
C GLY A 245 31.48 36.90 -11.41
N HIS A 246 30.51 36.61 -10.54
CA HIS A 246 29.99 35.28 -10.26
C HIS A 246 28.49 35.22 -10.52
N PRO A 247 28.02 35.39 -11.76
CA PRO A 247 26.60 35.39 -12.08
C PRO A 247 25.96 34.05 -11.82
N TYR A 248 24.69 34.07 -11.39
CA TYR A 248 23.86 32.87 -11.32
C TYR A 248 23.63 32.27 -12.71
N SER A 249 23.28 31.00 -12.75
CA SER A 249 22.94 30.33 -14.01
C SER A 249 21.77 31.00 -14.72
N ASN A 250 21.77 30.95 -16.06
CA ASN A 250 20.66 31.47 -16.86
C ASN A 250 19.32 30.88 -16.43
N ASN A 251 19.28 29.59 -16.08
CA ASN A 251 18.07 28.95 -15.60
C ASN A 251 17.53 29.58 -14.31
N CYS A 252 18.40 29.96 -13.38
CA CYS A 252 18.02 30.66 -12.15
C CYS A 252 17.48 32.06 -12.48
N VAL A 253 18.22 32.84 -13.27
CA VAL A 253 17.86 34.21 -13.64
C VAL A 253 16.54 34.23 -14.40
N ASP A 254 16.36 33.34 -15.39
CA ASP A 254 15.16 33.28 -16.23
C ASP A 254 13.92 32.88 -15.42
N ALA A 255 14.06 31.86 -14.53
CA ALA A 255 12.96 31.43 -13.68
C ALA A 255 12.50 32.53 -12.71
N LEU A 256 13.45 33.23 -12.06
CA LEU A 256 13.14 34.34 -11.18
C LEU A 256 12.53 35.53 -11.94
N ASN A 257 13.15 35.97 -13.06
CA ASN A 257 12.64 37.07 -13.85
C ASN A 257 11.23 36.85 -14.39
N ARG A 258 10.92 35.62 -14.84
CA ARG A 258 9.57 35.27 -15.32
C ARG A 258 8.49 35.53 -14.28
N VAL A 259 8.77 35.25 -13.02
CA VAL A 259 7.82 35.47 -11.93
C VAL A 259 7.88 36.90 -11.42
N LEU A 260 9.07 37.43 -11.18
CA LEU A 260 9.25 38.75 -10.60
C LEU A 260 8.87 39.91 -11.55
N SER A 261 8.71 39.67 -12.87
CA SER A 261 8.21 40.63 -13.83
C SER A 261 6.70 40.83 -13.79
N ASN A 262 5.96 39.99 -13.09
CA ASN A 262 4.52 40.17 -12.93
C ASN A 262 4.18 41.48 -12.17
N SER A 263 2.93 41.93 -12.33
CA SER A 263 2.40 43.04 -11.53
C SER A 263 2.44 42.72 -10.03
N ASP A 264 2.52 43.69 -9.18
CA ASP A 264 2.65 43.52 -7.72
C ASP A 264 1.48 42.69 -7.15
N ASN A 265 0.25 42.90 -7.65
CA ASN A 265 -0.92 42.11 -7.23
C ASN A 265 -0.81 40.62 -7.64
N THR A 266 -0.38 40.37 -8.87
CA THR A 266 -0.18 39.00 -9.37
C THR A 266 0.95 38.32 -8.61
N LEU A 267 2.07 39.02 -8.41
CA LEU A 267 3.20 38.50 -7.64
C LEU A 267 2.82 38.16 -6.20
N ALA A 268 2.02 39.01 -5.54
CA ALA A 268 1.52 38.75 -4.19
C ALA A 268 0.70 37.44 -4.13
N GLY A 269 -0.16 37.17 -5.13
CA GLY A 269 -0.92 35.95 -5.24
C GLY A 269 -0.04 34.72 -5.47
N ILE A 270 1.00 34.83 -6.32
CA ILE A 270 1.97 33.74 -6.55
C ILE A 270 2.73 33.41 -5.26
N ILE A 271 3.22 34.46 -4.55
CA ILE A 271 3.93 34.27 -3.28
C ILE A 271 3.04 33.65 -2.21
N ALA A 272 1.76 34.05 -2.14
CA ALA A 272 0.81 33.45 -1.21
C ALA A 272 0.63 31.94 -1.49
N THR A 273 0.47 31.56 -2.75
CA THR A 273 0.38 30.14 -3.16
C THR A 273 1.66 29.38 -2.84
N PHE A 274 2.81 29.97 -3.15
CA PHE A 274 4.13 29.41 -2.83
C PHE A 274 4.29 29.18 -1.33
N ASN A 275 4.01 30.18 -0.50
CA ASN A 275 4.16 30.09 0.95
C ASN A 275 3.23 29.02 1.56
N THR A 276 2.02 28.85 1.04
CA THR A 276 1.04 27.89 1.57
C THR A 276 1.59 26.46 1.58
N ALA A 277 2.29 26.05 0.52
CA ALA A 277 2.89 24.71 0.44
C ALA A 277 4.08 24.53 1.38
N LEU A 278 4.81 25.62 1.68
CA LEU A 278 6.01 25.55 2.54
C LEU A 278 5.75 25.98 3.99
N LEU A 279 4.50 26.28 4.36
CA LEU A 279 4.16 26.81 5.69
C LEU A 279 4.62 25.90 6.84
N SER A 280 4.56 24.58 6.66
CA SER A 280 5.01 23.61 7.67
C SER A 280 6.50 23.77 8.01
N PHE A 281 7.34 24.25 7.09
CA PHE A 281 8.79 24.47 7.30
C PHE A 281 9.11 25.74 8.09
N GLN A 282 8.10 26.55 8.45
CA GLN A 282 8.26 27.62 9.44
C GLN A 282 8.34 27.08 10.86
N ASN A 283 7.87 25.85 11.10
CA ASN A 283 8.00 25.21 12.39
C ASN A 283 9.47 24.82 12.64
N PRO A 284 10.12 25.30 13.71
CA PRO A 284 11.53 25.02 13.97
C PRO A 284 11.86 23.52 14.05
N LYS A 285 10.95 22.69 14.56
CA LYS A 285 11.13 21.23 14.63
C LYS A 285 11.18 20.62 13.22
N VAL A 286 10.28 21.04 12.33
CA VAL A 286 10.24 20.56 10.95
C VAL A 286 11.46 21.07 10.17
N ASP A 287 11.84 22.34 10.34
CA ASP A 287 13.03 22.92 9.72
C ASP A 287 14.30 22.14 10.14
N LEU A 288 14.44 21.84 11.42
CA LEU A 288 15.53 21.03 11.93
C LEU A 288 15.51 19.59 11.39
N ALA A 289 14.34 18.95 11.40
CA ALA A 289 14.17 17.56 10.93
C ALA A 289 14.43 17.42 9.42
N THR A 290 14.35 18.54 8.67
CA THR A 290 14.59 18.58 7.22
C THR A 290 15.88 19.31 6.82
N SER A 291 16.79 19.53 7.80
CA SER A 291 18.05 20.28 7.57
C SER A 291 19.19 19.44 6.99
N ALA A 292 19.12 18.13 7.07
CA ALA A 292 20.12 17.17 6.56
C ALA A 292 19.47 15.80 6.35
N SER A 293 20.23 14.84 5.82
CA SER A 293 19.75 13.45 5.66
C SER A 293 20.62 12.49 6.49
N ASP A 294 20.02 11.81 7.46
CA ASP A 294 20.67 10.77 8.25
C ASP A 294 20.49 9.37 7.63
N PHE A 295 19.64 9.26 6.61
CA PHE A 295 19.42 8.07 5.79
C PHE A 295 19.19 8.45 4.32
N ASP A 296 19.42 7.50 3.42
CA ASP A 296 19.27 7.72 1.98
C ASP A 296 18.17 6.84 1.40
N LEU A 297 17.11 7.45 0.86
CA LEU A 297 15.99 6.76 0.22
C LEU A 297 16.41 5.92 -1.00
N ARG A 298 17.55 6.24 -1.65
CA ARG A 298 18.10 5.49 -2.79
C ARG A 298 18.63 4.11 -2.37
N GLU A 299 18.90 3.93 -1.07
CA GLU A 299 19.54 2.73 -0.53
C GLU A 299 18.56 1.63 -0.10
N VAL A 300 17.25 1.91 -0.03
CA VAL A 300 16.25 0.94 0.46
C VAL A 300 16.20 -0.37 -0.35
N ARG A 301 16.70 -0.37 -1.59
CA ARG A 301 16.81 -1.58 -2.41
C ARG A 301 18.23 -2.15 -2.48
N ARG A 302 19.23 -1.46 -1.89
CA ARG A 302 20.62 -1.90 -1.85
C ARG A 302 21.02 -2.46 -0.50
N ARG A 303 20.42 -1.94 0.56
CA ARG A 303 20.65 -2.35 1.95
C ARG A 303 19.30 -2.65 2.63
N ARG A 304 19.33 -3.49 3.67
CA ARG A 304 18.13 -3.77 4.47
C ARG A 304 17.91 -2.64 5.46
N MET A 305 16.93 -1.80 5.18
CA MET A 305 16.60 -0.61 5.96
C MET A 305 15.15 -0.64 6.40
N SER A 306 14.89 -0.12 7.59
CA SER A 306 13.56 0.10 8.13
C SER A 306 13.39 1.56 8.47
N ILE A 307 12.54 2.26 7.74
CA ILE A 307 12.26 3.67 7.94
C ILE A 307 10.83 3.81 8.42
N TYR A 308 10.64 4.39 9.60
CA TYR A 308 9.32 4.68 10.17
C TYR A 308 9.09 6.18 10.10
N PHE A 309 8.10 6.57 9.30
CA PHE A 309 7.64 7.95 9.25
C PHE A 309 6.50 8.11 10.24
N LYS A 310 6.82 8.62 11.43
CA LYS A 310 5.88 8.82 12.52
C LYS A 310 5.25 10.21 12.45
N ILE A 311 3.94 10.25 12.48
CA ILE A 311 3.17 11.50 12.56
C ILE A 311 2.05 11.34 13.57
N GLU A 312 1.95 12.27 14.49
CA GLU A 312 0.83 12.31 15.41
C GLU A 312 -0.48 12.68 14.71
N PRO A 313 -1.62 12.09 15.07
CA PRO A 313 -2.91 12.35 14.43
C PRO A 313 -3.27 13.84 14.38
N THR A 314 -2.91 14.62 15.40
CA THR A 314 -3.17 16.07 15.49
C THR A 314 -2.37 16.88 14.47
N LYS A 315 -1.26 16.34 13.96
CA LYS A 315 -0.34 17.00 13.02
C LYS A 315 -0.48 16.51 11.57
N LEU A 316 -1.36 15.54 11.30
CA LEU A 316 -1.53 14.97 9.96
C LEU A 316 -1.83 16.00 8.88
N LYS A 317 -2.66 17.00 9.19
CA LYS A 317 -3.01 18.06 8.25
C LYS A 317 -1.79 18.91 7.88
N ASP A 318 -1.00 19.29 8.88
CA ASP A 318 0.19 20.12 8.70
C ASP A 318 1.32 19.34 8.02
N ALA A 319 1.41 18.03 8.29
CA ALA A 319 2.41 17.13 7.74
C ALA A 319 2.13 16.65 6.32
N ARG A 320 0.91 16.84 5.78
CA ARG A 320 0.49 16.27 4.49
C ARG A 320 1.48 16.55 3.36
N VAL A 321 1.96 17.77 3.25
CA VAL A 321 2.92 18.17 2.20
C VAL A 321 4.23 17.40 2.34
N LEU A 322 4.74 17.28 3.56
CA LEU A 322 5.99 16.56 3.83
C LEU A 322 5.84 15.05 3.63
N ILE A 323 4.69 14.48 4.01
CA ILE A 323 4.36 13.07 3.75
C ILE A 323 4.34 12.80 2.25
N ASN A 324 3.62 13.62 1.49
CA ASN A 324 3.54 13.47 0.03
C ASN A 324 4.92 13.57 -0.60
N LEU A 325 5.69 14.59 -0.25
CA LEU A 325 7.04 14.78 -0.76
C LEU A 325 7.96 13.58 -0.45
N PHE A 326 7.90 13.05 0.77
CA PHE A 326 8.69 11.88 1.17
C PHE A 326 8.35 10.64 0.33
N PHE A 327 7.06 10.29 0.20
CA PHE A 327 6.65 9.13 -0.57
C PHE A 327 6.83 9.32 -2.07
N ASP A 328 6.61 10.53 -2.59
CA ASP A 328 6.89 10.86 -3.98
C ASP A 328 8.38 10.67 -4.30
N GLN A 329 9.28 11.19 -3.45
CA GLN A 329 10.72 10.98 -3.63
C GLN A 329 11.13 9.53 -3.45
N LEU A 330 10.61 8.84 -2.43
CA LEU A 330 10.89 7.41 -2.24
C LEU A 330 10.58 6.61 -3.51
N LEU A 331 9.42 6.82 -4.11
CA LEU A 331 8.99 6.08 -5.30
C LEU A 331 9.75 6.53 -6.55
N ASN A 332 9.89 7.84 -6.78
CA ASN A 332 10.61 8.38 -7.93
C ASN A 332 12.06 7.91 -7.99
N LEU A 333 12.78 7.95 -6.87
CA LEU A 333 14.17 7.52 -6.79
C LEU A 333 14.33 6.01 -7.03
N ASN A 334 13.35 5.22 -6.57
CA ASN A 334 13.42 3.77 -6.63
C ASN A 334 12.73 3.16 -7.87
N THR A 335 12.17 3.96 -8.76
CA THR A 335 11.60 3.51 -10.03
C THR A 335 12.40 3.96 -11.26
N ARG A 336 13.62 4.48 -11.08
CA ARG A 336 14.52 4.92 -12.18
C ARG A 336 15.22 3.75 -12.87
N LYS A 337 15.59 2.68 -12.13
CA LYS A 337 16.32 1.51 -12.66
C LYS A 337 15.68 0.21 -12.21
N LEU A 338 15.54 -0.72 -13.15
CA LEU A 338 15.09 -2.09 -12.89
C LEU A 338 16.19 -2.90 -12.19
N PRO A 339 15.85 -3.91 -11.37
CA PRO A 339 16.84 -4.83 -10.78
C PRO A 339 17.68 -5.58 -11.83
N SER A 340 17.16 -5.76 -13.04
CA SER A 340 17.89 -6.34 -14.17
C SER A 340 18.97 -5.42 -14.73
N GLN A 341 18.80 -4.11 -14.60
CA GLN A 341 19.73 -3.08 -15.07
C GLN A 341 20.84 -2.76 -14.06
N ASP A 342 20.56 -2.96 -12.76
CA ASP A 342 21.50 -2.69 -11.67
C ASP A 342 21.46 -3.83 -10.63
N LYS A 343 22.46 -4.69 -10.67
CA LYS A 343 22.57 -5.87 -9.77
C LYS A 343 22.79 -5.50 -8.28
N THR A 344 23.06 -4.24 -7.97
CA THR A 344 23.16 -3.79 -6.58
C THR A 344 21.80 -3.65 -5.92
N LEU A 345 20.71 -3.58 -6.71
CA LEU A 345 19.32 -3.51 -6.25
C LEU A 345 18.82 -4.90 -5.84
N LYS A 346 19.32 -5.42 -4.72
CA LYS A 346 19.12 -6.81 -4.28
C LYS A 346 17.85 -7.02 -3.48
N TYR A 347 17.40 -5.98 -2.79
CA TYR A 347 16.32 -6.10 -1.82
C TYR A 347 15.01 -5.55 -2.37
N GLN A 348 13.91 -6.11 -1.87
CA GLN A 348 12.58 -5.58 -2.07
C GLN A 348 12.28 -4.56 -0.95
N CYS A 349 11.56 -3.49 -1.27
CA CYS A 349 11.10 -2.54 -0.27
C CYS A 349 9.58 -2.65 -0.13
N LEU A 350 9.12 -3.02 1.07
CA LEU A 350 7.70 -2.98 1.42
C LEU A 350 7.35 -1.59 1.93
N VAL A 351 6.46 -0.91 1.24
CA VAL A 351 5.85 0.34 1.69
C VAL A 351 4.53 -0.01 2.37
N LEU A 352 4.49 0.15 3.68
CA LEU A 352 3.31 -0.12 4.51
C LEU A 352 2.65 1.20 4.86
N LEU A 353 1.43 1.39 4.35
CA LEU A 353 0.65 2.62 4.55
C LEU A 353 -0.50 2.33 5.51
N ASP A 354 -0.27 2.54 6.81
CA ASP A 354 -1.32 2.42 7.81
C ASP A 354 -2.23 3.66 7.74
N GLU A 355 -3.50 3.44 7.44
CA GLU A 355 -4.50 4.50 7.22
C GLU A 355 -4.16 5.44 6.03
N MET A 356 -3.91 4.86 4.84
CA MET A 356 -3.57 5.61 3.62
C MET A 356 -4.52 6.78 3.33
N THR A 357 -5.81 6.65 3.63
CA THR A 357 -6.80 7.70 3.35
C THR A 357 -6.67 8.92 4.24
N SER A 358 -6.02 8.81 5.39
CA SER A 358 -5.86 9.93 6.35
C SER A 358 -4.86 10.99 5.90
N ILE A 359 -3.92 10.62 5.03
CA ILE A 359 -2.88 11.52 4.52
C ILE A 359 -3.27 12.29 3.25
N GLY A 360 -4.46 12.03 2.72
CA GLY A 360 -4.91 12.59 1.44
C GLY A 360 -4.31 11.90 0.24
N THR A 361 -4.37 12.55 -0.92
CA THR A 361 -3.87 11.99 -2.18
C THR A 361 -2.34 12.04 -2.22
N VAL A 362 -1.70 10.89 -2.39
CA VAL A 362 -0.29 10.77 -2.75
C VAL A 362 -0.23 10.51 -4.25
N ASN A 363 0.08 11.54 -5.03
CA ASN A 363 -0.02 11.50 -6.49
C ASN A 363 0.88 10.44 -7.10
N MET A 364 2.09 10.27 -6.57
CA MET A 364 3.03 9.28 -7.08
C MET A 364 2.54 7.85 -6.84
N ILE A 365 1.86 7.54 -5.73
CA ILE A 365 1.26 6.22 -5.51
C ILE A 365 0.20 5.94 -6.57
N LYS A 366 -0.67 6.91 -6.86
CA LYS A 366 -1.70 6.79 -7.90
C LYS A 366 -1.10 6.48 -9.28
N GLN A 367 0.04 7.08 -9.61
CA GLN A 367 0.72 6.90 -10.89
C GLN A 367 1.56 5.62 -10.91
N ALA A 368 2.35 5.39 -9.86
CA ALA A 368 3.34 4.33 -9.81
C ALA A 368 2.77 2.94 -9.54
N VAL A 369 1.56 2.84 -8.97
CA VAL A 369 0.94 1.57 -8.59
C VAL A 369 0.86 0.55 -9.74
N SER A 370 0.79 1.02 -10.98
CA SER A 370 0.71 0.15 -12.17
C SER A 370 2.06 -0.48 -12.57
N TYR A 371 3.21 0.09 -12.18
CA TYR A 371 4.53 -0.36 -12.65
C TYR A 371 5.57 -0.61 -11.53
N MET A 372 5.39 -0.05 -10.35
CA MET A 372 6.41 -0.08 -9.28
C MET A 372 6.76 -1.48 -8.78
N ALA A 373 5.87 -2.46 -8.96
CA ALA A 373 6.14 -3.86 -8.62
C ALA A 373 7.36 -4.42 -9.38
N GLY A 374 7.54 -4.05 -10.65
CA GLY A 374 8.69 -4.42 -11.46
C GLY A 374 10.03 -3.86 -10.95
N TYR A 375 9.97 -2.83 -10.12
CA TYR A 375 11.13 -2.19 -9.50
C TYR A 375 11.42 -2.68 -8.08
N ASN A 376 10.89 -3.82 -7.66
CA ASN A 376 11.01 -4.33 -6.29
C ASN A 376 10.44 -3.39 -5.21
N MET A 377 9.50 -2.52 -5.58
CA MET A 377 8.71 -1.72 -4.65
C MET A 377 7.35 -2.39 -4.46
N ARG A 378 6.99 -2.71 -3.24
CA ARG A 378 5.78 -3.45 -2.91
C ARG A 378 4.90 -2.66 -1.95
N LEU A 379 3.58 -2.75 -2.10
CA LEU A 379 2.63 -2.06 -1.23
C LEU A 379 1.87 -3.03 -0.33
N LEU A 380 1.73 -2.64 0.93
CA LEU A 380 0.69 -3.11 1.83
C LEU A 380 -0.14 -1.88 2.24
N THR A 381 -1.27 -1.71 1.57
CA THR A 381 -2.13 -0.55 1.74
C THR A 381 -3.27 -0.87 2.69
N ILE A 382 -3.49 -0.02 3.68
CA ILE A 382 -4.55 -0.20 4.65
C ILE A 382 -5.53 0.96 4.55
N ILE A 383 -6.81 0.61 4.37
CA ILE A 383 -7.94 1.53 4.31
C ILE A 383 -8.99 1.10 5.33
N GLN A 384 -9.83 2.01 5.75
CA GLN A 384 -10.96 1.66 6.64
C GLN A 384 -12.13 1.10 5.83
N ASN A 385 -12.45 1.72 4.70
CA ASN A 385 -13.48 1.31 3.77
C ASN A 385 -13.22 1.90 2.37
N LYS A 386 -13.95 1.39 1.38
CA LYS A 386 -13.83 1.82 -0.02
C LYS A 386 -14.31 3.25 -0.23
N SER A 387 -15.37 3.66 0.46
CA SER A 387 -15.94 5.01 0.30
C SER A 387 -14.92 6.08 0.66
N GLN A 388 -14.14 5.92 1.74
CA GLN A 388 -13.05 6.85 2.07
C GLN A 388 -11.95 6.89 1.00
N LEU A 389 -11.67 5.76 0.34
CA LEU A 389 -10.72 5.74 -0.76
C LEU A 389 -11.25 6.52 -1.97
N GLU A 390 -12.54 6.40 -2.26
CA GLU A 390 -13.22 7.17 -3.31
C GLU A 390 -13.27 8.67 -3.01
N ASP A 391 -13.48 9.05 -1.75
CA ASP A 391 -13.46 10.46 -1.33
C ASP A 391 -12.09 11.11 -1.54
N VAL A 392 -11.00 10.37 -1.29
CA VAL A 392 -9.63 10.89 -1.39
C VAL A 392 -9.10 10.87 -2.83
N TYR A 393 -9.30 9.77 -3.56
CA TYR A 393 -8.71 9.54 -4.88
C TYR A 393 -9.69 9.72 -6.05
N GLY A 394 -10.96 10.01 -5.75
CA GLY A 394 -12.05 9.97 -6.70
C GLY A 394 -12.38 8.53 -7.13
N LYS A 395 -13.57 8.32 -7.71
CA LYS A 395 -14.01 6.97 -8.14
C LYS A 395 -13.02 6.28 -9.09
N ALA A 396 -12.54 6.99 -10.10
CA ALA A 396 -11.60 6.43 -11.07
C ALA A 396 -10.24 6.08 -10.44
N GLY A 397 -9.72 6.94 -9.56
CA GLY A 397 -8.48 6.68 -8.83
C GLY A 397 -8.60 5.51 -7.85
N ALA A 398 -9.71 5.40 -7.15
CA ALA A 398 -10.00 4.26 -6.26
C ALA A 398 -10.05 2.94 -7.04
N VAL A 399 -10.74 2.89 -8.20
CA VAL A 399 -10.76 1.71 -9.06
C VAL A 399 -9.34 1.34 -9.52
N THR A 400 -8.53 2.32 -9.93
CA THR A 400 -7.14 2.08 -10.34
C THR A 400 -6.33 1.48 -9.20
N LEU A 401 -6.43 2.02 -7.98
CA LEU A 401 -5.75 1.49 -6.81
C LEU A 401 -6.21 0.07 -6.49
N LEU A 402 -7.51 -0.16 -6.39
CA LEU A 402 -8.06 -1.48 -6.06
C LEU A 402 -7.66 -2.55 -7.10
N SER A 403 -7.73 -2.24 -8.39
CA SER A 403 -7.40 -3.19 -9.47
C SER A 403 -5.93 -3.56 -9.55
N ASN A 404 -5.02 -2.74 -9.00
CA ASN A 404 -3.59 -3.05 -8.93
C ASN A 404 -3.19 -3.84 -7.67
N HIS A 405 -4.12 -4.06 -6.73
CA HIS A 405 -3.89 -4.92 -5.58
C HIS A 405 -4.40 -6.33 -5.89
N ALA A 406 -3.49 -7.27 -6.04
CA ALA A 406 -3.83 -8.65 -6.44
C ALA A 406 -4.48 -9.46 -5.31
N LEU A 407 -4.27 -9.06 -4.06
CA LEU A 407 -4.89 -9.67 -2.89
C LEU A 407 -5.59 -8.60 -2.05
N MET A 408 -6.86 -8.84 -1.76
CA MET A 408 -7.65 -8.01 -0.86
C MET A 408 -8.03 -8.80 0.40
N ILE A 409 -7.67 -8.27 1.55
CA ILE A 409 -8.08 -8.76 2.87
C ILE A 409 -9.22 -7.86 3.34
N MET A 410 -10.37 -8.45 3.64
CA MET A 410 -11.54 -7.71 4.08
C MET A 410 -11.91 -8.16 5.50
N TYR A 411 -11.89 -7.23 6.44
CA TYR A 411 -12.46 -7.43 7.77
C TYR A 411 -13.95 -7.09 7.73
N ALA A 412 -14.70 -7.57 8.71
CA ALA A 412 -16.13 -7.28 8.80
C ALA A 412 -16.35 -5.75 8.74
N PRO A 413 -17.12 -5.26 7.77
CA PRO A 413 -17.38 -3.82 7.64
C PRO A 413 -18.19 -3.30 8.81
N SER A 414 -18.10 -2.00 9.07
CA SER A 414 -18.93 -1.35 10.09
C SER A 414 -20.42 -1.43 9.70
N PRO A 415 -21.35 -1.58 10.67
CA PRO A 415 -22.79 -1.49 10.40
C PRO A 415 -23.22 -0.21 9.68
N ALA A 416 -22.46 0.87 9.83
CA ALA A 416 -22.71 2.14 9.16
C ALA A 416 -22.32 2.14 7.65
N THR A 417 -21.54 1.13 7.18
CA THR A 417 -21.10 1.00 5.78
C THR A 417 -21.78 -0.18 5.10
N GLN A 418 -23.11 -0.17 5.06
CA GLN A 418 -23.91 -1.26 4.49
C GLN A 418 -23.66 -1.44 2.97
N SER A 419 -23.33 -0.37 2.24
CA SER A 419 -22.94 -0.45 0.83
C SER A 419 -21.72 -1.32 0.62
N ASP A 420 -20.67 -1.15 1.43
CA ASP A 420 -19.44 -1.94 1.36
C ASP A 420 -19.70 -3.41 1.72
N ALA A 421 -20.57 -3.65 2.74
CA ALA A 421 -20.95 -4.99 3.12
C ALA A 421 -21.69 -5.74 1.99
N ASN A 422 -22.59 -5.06 1.27
CA ASN A 422 -23.29 -5.60 0.11
C ASN A 422 -22.29 -5.92 -1.02
N GLU A 423 -21.39 -4.99 -1.35
CA GLU A 423 -20.39 -5.18 -2.39
C GLU A 423 -19.47 -6.37 -2.06
N TYR A 424 -18.98 -6.48 -0.82
CA TYR A 424 -18.14 -7.61 -0.41
C TYR A 424 -18.91 -8.94 -0.48
N SER A 425 -20.17 -8.94 -0.09
CA SER A 425 -21.03 -10.11 -0.22
C SER A 425 -21.22 -10.55 -1.68
N GLU A 426 -21.40 -9.59 -2.58
CA GLU A 426 -21.52 -9.86 -4.03
C GLU A 426 -20.21 -10.36 -4.63
N MET A 427 -19.06 -9.80 -4.24
CA MET A 427 -17.72 -10.25 -4.68
C MET A 427 -17.44 -11.70 -4.29
N LEU A 428 -17.93 -12.17 -3.13
CA LEU A 428 -17.79 -13.56 -2.69
C LEU A 428 -18.71 -14.50 -3.45
N GLY A 429 -19.73 -13.99 -4.13
CA GLY A 429 -20.64 -14.74 -4.99
C GLY A 429 -21.76 -15.42 -4.24
N TYR A 430 -22.44 -16.32 -4.97
CA TYR A 430 -23.67 -16.98 -4.52
C TYR A 430 -23.55 -18.49 -4.58
N GLU A 431 -24.25 -19.15 -3.67
CA GLU A 431 -24.47 -20.59 -3.68
C GLU A 431 -25.93 -20.94 -3.96
N THR A 432 -26.15 -22.13 -4.50
CA THR A 432 -27.48 -22.71 -4.67
C THR A 432 -27.82 -23.54 -3.44
N VAL A 433 -28.87 -23.16 -2.73
CA VAL A 433 -29.36 -23.92 -1.57
C VAL A 433 -30.74 -24.49 -1.85
N LYS A 434 -30.98 -25.72 -1.40
CA LYS A 434 -32.31 -26.32 -1.48
C LYS A 434 -33.19 -25.85 -0.32
N SER A 435 -34.29 -25.21 -0.66
CA SER A 435 -35.34 -24.86 0.29
C SER A 435 -36.43 -25.90 0.23
N LYS A 436 -36.82 -26.42 1.39
CA LYS A 436 -37.92 -27.38 1.53
C LYS A 436 -39.11 -26.68 2.20
N SER A 437 -40.18 -26.53 1.45
CA SER A 437 -41.46 -26.06 1.99
C SER A 437 -42.36 -27.23 2.27
N LYS A 438 -42.88 -27.35 3.49
CA LYS A 438 -43.88 -28.34 3.89
C LYS A 438 -45.22 -27.63 4.07
N SER A 439 -46.21 -28.03 3.30
CA SER A 439 -47.59 -27.58 3.48
C SER A 439 -48.43 -28.69 4.12
N HIS A 440 -49.12 -28.35 5.19
CA HIS A 440 -50.08 -29.23 5.85
C HIS A 440 -51.49 -28.74 5.52
N SER A 441 -52.27 -29.60 4.86
CA SER A 441 -53.69 -29.38 4.64
C SER A 441 -54.53 -30.56 5.13
N LYS A 442 -55.86 -30.33 5.35
CA LYS A 442 -56.77 -31.41 5.79
C LYS A 442 -56.82 -32.64 4.86
N GLY A 443 -56.22 -32.53 3.68
CA GLY A 443 -56.22 -33.63 2.65
C GLY A 443 -54.82 -34.26 2.42
N GLY A 444 -53.76 -33.86 3.15
CA GLY A 444 -52.42 -34.48 3.02
C GLY A 444 -51.26 -33.51 3.21
N ASN A 445 -50.08 -34.06 3.40
CA ASN A 445 -48.83 -33.31 3.52
C ASN A 445 -48.14 -33.29 2.16
N SER A 446 -47.87 -32.09 1.65
CA SER A 446 -47.04 -31.94 0.47
C SER A 446 -45.69 -31.31 0.84
N THR A 447 -44.60 -31.82 0.23
CA THR A 447 -43.26 -31.28 0.38
C THR A 447 -42.78 -30.82 -0.99
N SER A 448 -42.51 -29.54 -1.16
CA SER A 448 -41.89 -29.03 -2.39
C SER A 448 -40.42 -28.65 -2.09
N GLU A 449 -39.53 -29.01 -3.02
CA GLU A 449 -38.12 -28.58 -2.99
C GLU A 449 -37.91 -27.55 -4.11
N SER A 450 -37.31 -26.41 -3.77
CA SER A 450 -36.93 -25.39 -4.75
C SER A 450 -35.47 -24.99 -4.54
N ASP A 451 -34.75 -24.72 -5.62
CA ASP A 451 -33.42 -24.17 -5.57
C ASP A 451 -33.51 -22.65 -5.37
N GLN A 452 -32.83 -22.14 -4.35
CA GLN A 452 -32.82 -20.72 -3.99
C GLN A 452 -31.39 -20.16 -4.07
N LYS A 453 -31.29 -18.90 -4.50
CA LYS A 453 -30.07 -18.11 -4.50
C LYS A 453 -29.75 -17.64 -3.08
N ARG A 454 -28.57 -17.95 -2.56
CA ARG A 454 -28.09 -17.45 -1.28
C ARG A 454 -26.67 -16.89 -1.45
N ALA A 455 -26.41 -15.71 -0.93
CA ALA A 455 -25.05 -15.18 -0.87
C ALA A 455 -24.17 -16.11 -0.04
N LEU A 456 -22.91 -16.34 -0.46
CA LEU A 456 -21.95 -17.16 0.30
C LEU A 456 -21.74 -16.59 1.71
N MET A 457 -21.66 -15.26 1.82
CA MET A 457 -21.61 -14.53 3.10
C MET A 457 -22.69 -13.44 3.07
N PRO A 458 -23.90 -13.74 3.59
CA PRO A 458 -24.96 -12.73 3.70
C PRO A 458 -24.54 -11.57 4.59
N VAL A 459 -25.00 -10.35 4.27
CA VAL A 459 -24.68 -9.12 5.03
C VAL A 459 -25.05 -9.25 6.52
N SER A 460 -26.09 -9.99 6.85
CA SER A 460 -26.48 -10.28 8.23
C SER A 460 -25.39 -10.99 9.06
N TYR A 461 -24.47 -11.70 8.43
CA TYR A 461 -23.31 -12.31 9.13
C TYR A 461 -22.13 -11.38 9.27
N THR A 462 -22.06 -10.31 8.48
CA THR A 462 -21.00 -9.31 8.60
C THR A 462 -21.28 -8.33 9.75
N HIS A 463 -22.53 -8.23 10.16
CA HIS A 463 -22.94 -7.49 11.35
C HIS A 463 -23.12 -8.50 12.49
N LEU A 464 -22.07 -8.72 13.28
CA LEU A 464 -22.17 -9.43 14.55
C LEU A 464 -23.12 -8.63 15.46
N THR A 465 -24.40 -8.95 15.42
CA THR A 465 -25.26 -8.71 16.56
C THR A 465 -24.73 -9.60 17.67
N LEU A 466 -24.18 -9.02 18.72
CA LEU A 466 -23.89 -9.74 19.95
C LEU A 466 -25.14 -10.58 20.28
N PRO A 467 -24.99 -11.89 20.55
CA PRO A 467 -26.13 -12.67 21.00
C PRO A 467 -26.68 -12.01 22.25
N THR A 468 -27.92 -11.56 22.18
CA THR A 468 -28.65 -10.94 23.29
C THR A 468 -29.02 -11.94 24.38
N LYS A 469 -28.39 -13.09 24.43
CA LYS A 469 -28.44 -14.07 25.52
C LYS A 469 -27.05 -14.21 26.11
N LEU A 470 -26.77 -13.39 27.12
CA LEU A 470 -25.96 -13.84 28.24
C LEU A 470 -26.76 -14.93 28.93
N GLU A 471 -26.48 -16.18 28.65
CA GLU A 471 -26.82 -17.25 29.58
C GLU A 471 -25.80 -17.18 30.71
N VAL A 472 -26.32 -16.81 31.88
CA VAL A 472 -25.65 -16.81 33.19
C VAL A 472 -25.36 -18.25 33.58
#